data_783e8d02856abed6fb0c18fa068b3315
#
_entry.id   783e8d02856abed6fb0c18fa068b3315
#
_cell.length_a   1.000
_cell.length_b   1.000
_cell.length_c   1.000
_cell.angle_alpha   90.00
_cell.angle_beta   90.00
_cell.angle_gamma   90.00
#
_symmetry.space_group_name_H-M   'P 1'
#
loop_
_entity.id
_entity.type
_entity.pdbx_description
1 polymer ?
#
loop_
_entity_poly.entity_id
_entity_poly.type
_entity_poly.pdbx_seq_one_letter_code
_entity_poly.pdbx_strand_id
1 'polypeptide(L)'
;MKNWKEIRYAGNTEIMEWAAGQPWAEAMRSCVQDSEHHAEGDVWTHTCMVAAELEKLAEWPELSRDEQLQLLFTAIFHDTGKPETVVIDADGKVHSPRHSLVSTGICRRELQRLQCDLAKRESICGLARIFHEYLIRKHINDLLCN
;
A
#
# COMPACT_ATOMS: atom_id res chain seq x y z
N MET A 1 7.27 -13.73 8.27
CA MET A 1 7.66 -12.55 9.04
C MET A 1 6.66 -12.32 10.16
N LYS A 2 7.15 -12.19 11.37
CA LYS A 2 6.30 -12.15 12.58
C LYS A 2 6.26 -10.77 13.24
N ASN A 3 7.25 -9.93 12.97
CA ASN A 3 7.37 -8.61 13.59
C ASN A 3 8.16 -7.61 12.73
N TRP A 4 8.08 -6.34 13.10
CA TRP A 4 8.71 -5.24 12.38
C TRP A 4 10.24 -5.32 12.34
N LYS A 5 10.83 -5.89 13.38
CA LYS A 5 12.28 -6.07 13.43
C LYS A 5 12.78 -7.01 12.32
N GLU A 6 12.05 -8.10 12.08
CA GLU A 6 12.35 -9.01 10.96
C GLU A 6 12.16 -8.32 9.61
N ILE A 7 11.08 -7.54 9.46
CA ILE A 7 10.76 -6.80 8.24
C ILE A 7 11.89 -5.82 7.85
N ARG A 8 12.49 -5.14 8.80
CA ARG A 8 13.58 -4.20 8.51
C ARG A 8 14.77 -4.82 7.81
N TYR A 9 15.03 -6.10 8.04
CA TYR A 9 16.14 -6.83 7.44
C TYR A 9 15.74 -7.69 6.24
N ALA A 10 14.45 -7.81 5.95
CA ALA A 10 13.95 -8.53 4.80
C ALA A 10 14.12 -7.71 3.51
N GLY A 11 14.26 -8.39 2.38
CA GLY A 11 14.22 -7.75 1.06
C GLY A 11 12.78 -7.42 0.64
N ASN A 12 12.63 -6.52 -0.34
CA ASN A 12 11.29 -6.13 -0.82
C ASN A 12 10.52 -7.31 -1.41
N THR A 13 11.20 -8.20 -2.13
CA THR A 13 10.57 -9.43 -2.68
C THR A 13 10.00 -10.30 -1.56
N GLU A 14 10.76 -10.51 -0.50
CA GLU A 14 10.33 -11.30 0.67
C GLU A 14 9.13 -10.66 1.38
N ILE A 15 9.13 -9.33 1.50
CA ILE A 15 8.02 -8.57 2.06
C ILE A 15 6.76 -8.74 1.19
N MET A 16 6.88 -8.65 -0.12
CA MET A 16 5.76 -8.83 -1.04
C MET A 16 5.22 -10.26 -1.04
N GLU A 17 6.08 -11.27 -0.92
CA GLU A 17 5.66 -12.67 -0.76
C GLU A 17 4.90 -12.88 0.55
N TRP A 18 5.37 -12.31 1.65
CA TRP A 18 4.65 -12.32 2.91
C TRP A 18 3.28 -11.66 2.79
N ALA A 19 3.22 -10.48 2.19
CA ALA A 19 1.98 -9.73 1.96
C ALA A 19 0.98 -10.53 1.11
N ALA A 20 1.48 -11.17 0.05
CA ALA A 20 0.67 -12.01 -0.85
C ALA A 20 -0.03 -13.18 -0.12
N GLY A 21 0.53 -13.66 0.97
CA GLY A 21 -0.03 -14.74 1.79
C GLY A 21 -1.07 -14.29 2.83
N GLN A 22 -1.35 -12.99 2.92
CA GLN A 22 -2.28 -12.47 3.93
C GLN A 22 -3.74 -12.56 3.47
N PRO A 23 -4.72 -12.74 4.41
CA PRO A 23 -6.15 -12.80 4.05
C PRO A 23 -6.65 -11.54 3.34
N TRP A 24 -6.15 -10.37 3.71
CA TRP A 24 -6.53 -9.11 3.04
C TRP A 24 -6.00 -9.05 1.60
N ALA A 25 -4.86 -9.65 1.29
CA ALA A 25 -4.35 -9.74 -0.08
C ALA A 25 -5.23 -10.67 -0.94
N GLU A 26 -5.72 -11.76 -0.37
CA GLU A 26 -6.67 -12.65 -1.06
C GLU A 26 -7.99 -11.94 -1.37
N ALA A 27 -8.50 -11.15 -0.43
CA ALA A 27 -9.68 -10.32 -0.68
C ALA A 27 -9.44 -9.31 -1.82
N MET A 28 -8.25 -8.72 -1.88
CA MET A 28 -7.87 -7.79 -2.96
C MET A 28 -7.79 -8.48 -4.33
N ARG A 29 -7.34 -9.74 -4.41
CA ARG A 29 -7.33 -10.52 -5.66
C ARG A 29 -8.73 -10.76 -6.19
N SER A 30 -9.71 -10.91 -5.31
CA SER A 30 -11.10 -11.13 -5.65
C SER A 30 -11.88 -9.83 -5.93
N CYS A 31 -11.24 -8.68 -5.80
CA CYS A 31 -11.84 -7.37 -5.99
C CYS A 31 -11.43 -6.78 -7.34
N VAL A 32 -12.39 -6.69 -8.26
CA VAL A 32 -12.19 -6.09 -9.59
C VAL A 32 -12.25 -4.57 -9.48
N GLN A 33 -11.39 -3.89 -10.22
CA GLN A 33 -11.37 -2.44 -10.33
C GLN A 33 -12.04 -1.94 -11.61
N ASP A 34 -12.25 -0.61 -11.66
CA ASP A 34 -12.70 0.09 -12.85
C ASP A 34 -11.69 -0.10 -14.00
N SER A 35 -12.13 -0.68 -15.12
CA SER A 35 -11.30 -0.96 -16.29
C SER A 35 -10.84 0.29 -17.06
N GLU A 36 -11.51 1.43 -16.88
CA GLU A 36 -11.10 2.70 -17.53
C GLU A 36 -9.81 3.26 -16.91
N HIS A 37 -9.64 3.10 -15.59
CA HIS A 37 -8.52 3.65 -14.83
C HIS A 37 -7.53 2.58 -14.38
N HIS A 38 -7.96 1.31 -14.34
CA HIS A 38 -7.19 0.16 -13.85
C HIS A 38 -7.32 -1.03 -14.80
N ALA A 39 -6.61 -0.96 -15.93
CA ALA A 39 -6.63 -2.00 -16.96
C ALA A 39 -6.03 -3.35 -16.49
N GLU A 40 -5.24 -3.35 -15.43
CA GLU A 40 -4.62 -4.53 -14.81
C GLU A 40 -5.60 -5.48 -14.12
N GLY A 41 -6.85 -5.06 -13.87
CA GLY A 41 -7.96 -5.90 -13.42
C GLY A 41 -8.23 -5.86 -11.92
N ASP A 42 -7.53 -6.63 -11.07
CA ASP A 42 -7.80 -6.72 -9.64
C ASP A 42 -6.91 -5.79 -8.79
N VAL A 43 -7.38 -5.54 -7.55
CA VAL A 43 -6.71 -4.62 -6.61
C VAL A 43 -5.31 -5.10 -6.21
N TRP A 44 -5.12 -6.42 -6.03
CA TRP A 44 -3.81 -6.94 -5.65
C TRP A 44 -2.79 -6.79 -6.78
N THR A 45 -3.16 -7.10 -8.01
CA THR A 45 -2.30 -6.90 -9.18
C THR A 45 -1.87 -5.44 -9.30
N HIS A 46 -2.82 -4.51 -9.14
CA HIS A 46 -2.52 -3.07 -9.10
C HIS A 46 -1.52 -2.74 -7.99
N THR A 47 -1.74 -3.24 -6.78
CA THR A 47 -0.85 -3.01 -5.63
C THR A 47 0.58 -3.51 -5.89
N CYS A 48 0.72 -4.69 -6.50
CA CYS A 48 2.03 -5.22 -6.89
C CYS A 48 2.73 -4.33 -7.93
N MET A 49 1.99 -3.81 -8.90
CA MET A 49 2.53 -2.88 -9.90
C MET A 49 3.00 -1.58 -9.26
N VAL A 50 2.22 -1.00 -8.36
CA VAL A 50 2.60 0.22 -7.62
C VAL A 50 3.88 -0.02 -6.80
N ALA A 51 3.96 -1.13 -6.07
CA ALA A 51 5.15 -1.48 -5.30
C ALA A 51 6.40 -1.63 -6.19
N ALA A 52 6.26 -2.27 -7.36
CA ALA A 52 7.36 -2.43 -8.32
C ALA A 52 7.82 -1.08 -8.90
N GLU A 53 6.89 -0.15 -9.17
CA GLU A 53 7.23 1.17 -9.69
C GLU A 53 8.02 2.01 -8.69
N LEU A 54 7.83 1.83 -7.39
CA LEU A 54 8.65 2.52 -6.37
C LEU A 54 10.14 2.24 -6.53
N GLU A 55 10.51 1.00 -6.78
CA GLU A 55 11.91 0.59 -6.92
C GLU A 55 12.57 1.11 -8.21
N LYS A 56 11.78 1.52 -9.19
CA LYS A 56 12.27 2.10 -10.45
C LYS A 56 12.52 3.60 -10.36
N LEU A 57 12.09 4.27 -9.29
CA LEU A 57 12.33 5.69 -9.11
C LEU A 57 13.83 5.96 -8.95
N ALA A 58 14.34 6.98 -9.64
CA ALA A 58 15.74 7.35 -9.57
C ALA A 58 16.20 7.68 -8.14
N GLU A 59 15.29 8.20 -7.33
CA GLU A 59 15.51 8.59 -5.94
C GLU A 59 15.51 7.40 -4.97
N TRP A 60 14.98 6.24 -5.38
CA TRP A 60 14.84 5.08 -4.49
C TRP A 60 16.14 4.66 -3.80
N PRO A 61 17.30 4.57 -4.48
CA PRO A 61 18.56 4.20 -3.83
C PRO A 61 19.09 5.24 -2.84
N GLU A 62 18.61 6.50 -2.94
CA GLU A 62 19.02 7.60 -2.05
C GLU A 62 18.24 7.59 -0.73
N LEU A 63 17.11 6.88 -0.68
CA LEU A 63 16.28 6.77 0.51
C LEU A 63 16.91 5.81 1.52
N SER A 64 16.78 6.14 2.81
CA SER A 64 17.11 5.21 3.89
C SER A 64 16.20 3.99 3.85
N ARG A 65 16.62 2.90 4.49
CA ARG A 65 15.78 1.70 4.56
C ARG A 65 14.43 1.97 5.25
N ASP A 66 14.43 2.78 6.29
CA ASP A 66 13.19 3.15 6.98
C ASP A 66 12.23 3.94 6.06
N GLU A 67 12.74 4.85 5.23
CA GLU A 67 11.96 5.59 4.24
C GLU A 67 11.43 4.67 3.13
N GLN A 68 12.26 3.76 2.62
CA GLN A 68 11.85 2.75 1.65
C GLN A 68 10.72 1.88 2.19
N LEU A 69 10.84 1.40 3.44
CA LEU A 69 9.82 0.61 4.10
C LEU A 69 8.51 1.40 4.30
N GLN A 70 8.61 2.67 4.67
CA GLN A 70 7.45 3.54 4.80
C GLN A 70 6.65 3.62 3.49
N LEU A 71 7.34 3.83 2.37
CA LEU A 71 6.71 3.91 1.05
C LEU A 71 6.17 2.55 0.58
N LEU A 72 6.95 1.48 0.76
CA LEU A 72 6.53 0.13 0.38
C LEU A 72 5.26 -0.30 1.13
N PHE A 73 5.22 -0.12 2.43
CA PHE A 73 4.04 -0.46 3.23
C PHE A 73 2.85 0.45 2.95
N THR A 74 3.10 1.71 2.63
CA THR A 74 2.06 2.60 2.11
C THR A 74 1.45 2.05 0.82
N ALA A 75 2.28 1.64 -0.13
CA ALA A 75 1.82 1.01 -1.38
C ALA A 75 1.04 -0.28 -1.12
N ILE A 76 1.50 -1.13 -0.22
CA ILE A 76 0.83 -2.40 0.13
C ILE A 76 -0.57 -2.14 0.70
N PHE A 77 -0.74 -1.16 1.57
CA PHE A 77 -1.97 -0.97 2.34
C PHE A 77 -2.96 0.03 1.77
N HIS A 78 -2.56 0.92 0.84
CA HIS A 78 -3.43 2.03 0.41
C HIS A 78 -4.81 1.62 -0.13
N ASP A 79 -4.90 0.47 -0.75
CA ASP A 79 -6.12 -0.03 -1.39
C ASP A 79 -6.74 -1.26 -0.70
N THR A 80 -6.23 -1.66 0.46
CA THR A 80 -6.74 -2.83 1.21
C THR A 80 -8.20 -2.71 1.61
N GLY A 81 -8.74 -1.51 1.68
CA GLY A 81 -10.14 -1.25 2.02
C GLY A 81 -11.11 -1.37 0.84
N LYS A 82 -10.64 -1.47 -0.39
CA LYS A 82 -11.51 -1.56 -1.56
C LYS A 82 -12.45 -2.77 -1.56
N PRO A 83 -12.01 -3.98 -1.16
CA PRO A 83 -12.92 -5.13 -1.10
C PRO A 83 -14.16 -4.91 -0.23
N GLU A 84 -14.02 -4.18 0.88
CA GLU A 84 -15.12 -3.92 1.83
C GLU A 84 -16.04 -2.76 1.39
N THR A 85 -15.59 -1.93 0.46
CA THR A 85 -16.28 -0.71 0.07
C THR A 85 -16.72 -0.68 -1.39
N VAL A 86 -16.38 -1.72 -2.15
CA VAL A 86 -16.71 -1.79 -3.57
C VAL A 86 -18.22 -1.78 -3.80
N VAL A 87 -18.66 -0.92 -4.71
CA VAL A 87 -20.03 -0.87 -5.21
C VAL A 87 -20.01 -0.80 -6.73
N ILE A 88 -21.02 -1.39 -7.36
CA ILE A 88 -21.25 -1.32 -8.80
C ILE A 88 -22.53 -0.52 -9.00
N ASP A 89 -22.45 0.62 -9.69
CA ASP A 89 -23.61 1.45 -9.94
C ASP A 89 -24.51 0.88 -11.07
N ALA A 90 -25.61 1.57 -11.34
CA ALA A 90 -26.58 1.16 -12.36
C ALA A 90 -25.96 1.11 -13.77
N ASP A 91 -24.91 1.90 -14.03
CA ASP A 91 -24.20 1.96 -15.32
C ASP A 91 -23.08 0.90 -15.41
N GLY A 92 -22.92 0.05 -14.40
CA GLY A 92 -21.87 -0.97 -14.32
C GLY A 92 -20.51 -0.42 -13.91
N LYS A 93 -20.41 0.84 -13.51
CA LYS A 93 -19.17 1.44 -13.02
C LYS A 93 -18.84 0.93 -11.61
N VAL A 94 -17.57 0.63 -11.40
CA VAL A 94 -17.06 0.13 -10.14
C VAL A 94 -16.47 1.30 -9.33
N HIS A 95 -16.93 1.46 -8.11
CA HIS A 95 -16.47 2.47 -7.17
C HIS A 95 -16.12 1.85 -5.84
N SER A 96 -15.26 2.50 -5.09
CA SER A 96 -14.89 2.09 -3.73
C SER A 96 -14.89 3.31 -2.81
N PRO A 97 -16.10 3.85 -2.50
CA PRO A 97 -16.21 5.05 -1.69
C PRO A 97 -15.65 4.83 -0.29
N ARG A 98 -14.87 5.78 0.20
CA ARG A 98 -14.23 5.75 1.53
C ARG A 98 -13.26 4.59 1.76
N HIS A 99 -12.78 3.93 0.69
CA HIS A 99 -11.81 2.84 0.86
C HIS A 99 -10.55 3.28 1.62
N SER A 100 -10.12 4.53 1.48
CA SER A 100 -8.93 5.04 2.18
C SER A 100 -9.09 5.04 3.71
N LEU A 101 -10.30 5.28 4.23
CA LEU A 101 -10.58 5.17 5.67
C LEU A 101 -10.48 3.72 6.15
N VAL A 102 -11.08 2.79 5.41
CA VAL A 102 -11.03 1.37 5.71
C VAL A 102 -9.60 0.84 5.58
N SER A 103 -8.88 1.23 4.52
CA SER A 103 -7.46 0.90 4.32
C SER A 103 -6.60 1.37 5.49
N THR A 104 -6.81 2.58 5.98
CA THR A 104 -6.09 3.12 7.15
C THR A 104 -6.33 2.27 8.40
N GLY A 105 -7.55 1.82 8.63
CA GLY A 105 -7.90 0.94 9.75
C GLY A 105 -7.22 -0.42 9.65
N ILE A 106 -7.21 -1.02 8.47
CA ILE A 106 -6.52 -2.29 8.20
C ILE A 106 -5.02 -2.13 8.39
N CYS A 107 -4.44 -1.10 7.81
CA CYS A 107 -3.02 -0.76 7.93
C CYS A 107 -2.58 -0.65 9.40
N ARG A 108 -3.32 0.12 10.19
CA ARG A 108 -3.03 0.32 11.62
C ARG A 108 -3.06 -0.99 12.40
N ARG A 109 -4.08 -1.81 12.18
CA ARG A 109 -4.23 -3.12 12.83
C ARG A 109 -3.09 -4.07 12.49
N GLU A 110 -2.75 -4.17 11.21
CA GLU A 110 -1.69 -5.08 10.76
C GLU A 110 -0.30 -4.62 11.22
N LEU A 111 0.01 -3.33 11.15
CA LEU A 111 1.26 -2.79 11.67
C LEU A 111 1.38 -2.92 13.19
N GLN A 112 0.25 -2.86 13.91
CA GLN A 112 0.22 -3.12 15.35
C GLN A 112 0.53 -4.60 15.65
N ARG A 113 -0.02 -5.54 14.88
CA ARG A 113 0.32 -6.97 14.99
C ARG A 113 1.80 -7.23 14.75
N LEU A 114 2.39 -6.52 13.82
CA LEU A 114 3.82 -6.59 13.51
C LEU A 114 4.69 -5.88 14.55
N GLN A 115 4.11 -5.26 15.55
CA GLN A 115 4.83 -4.50 16.58
C GLN A 115 5.65 -3.34 15.99
N CYS A 116 5.15 -2.72 14.93
CA CYS A 116 5.69 -1.48 14.39
C CYS A 116 5.53 -0.37 15.43
N ASP A 117 6.57 0.41 15.66
CA ASP A 117 6.50 1.52 16.62
C ASP A 117 5.43 2.56 16.21
N LEU A 118 4.89 3.26 17.19
CA LEU A 118 3.77 4.16 17.01
C LEU A 118 4.03 5.23 15.95
N ALA A 119 5.19 5.87 15.98
CA ALA A 119 5.50 6.97 15.07
C ALA A 119 5.57 6.48 13.61
N LYS A 120 6.26 5.35 13.34
CA LYS A 120 6.33 4.76 12.00
C LYS A 120 4.96 4.27 11.53
N ARG A 121 4.23 3.59 12.40
CA ARG A 121 2.88 3.10 12.10
C ARG A 121 1.95 4.23 11.67
N GLU A 122 1.89 5.31 12.42
CA GLU A 122 1.00 6.43 12.10
C GLU A 122 1.47 7.21 10.86
N SER A 123 2.77 7.29 10.59
CA SER A 123 3.28 7.83 9.34
C SER A 123 2.82 7.01 8.13
N ILE A 124 2.91 5.69 8.19
CA ILE A 124 2.45 4.80 7.12
C ILE A 124 0.94 4.92 6.94
N CYS A 125 0.17 4.89 8.03
CA CYS A 125 -1.29 5.04 7.99
C CYS A 125 -1.71 6.38 7.37
N GLY A 126 -1.06 7.47 7.72
CA GLY A 126 -1.34 8.80 7.18
C GLY A 126 -1.07 8.87 5.68
N LEU A 127 0.03 8.31 5.22
CA LEU A 127 0.35 8.23 3.79
C LEU A 127 -0.63 7.33 3.03
N ALA A 128 -0.96 6.16 3.58
CA ALA A 128 -1.91 5.23 2.96
C ALA A 128 -3.30 5.88 2.77
N ARG A 129 -3.70 6.77 3.67
CA ARG A 129 -4.97 7.49 3.59
C ARG A 129 -5.04 8.49 2.43
N ILE A 130 -3.94 9.17 2.14
CA ILE A 130 -3.87 10.22 1.12
C ILE A 130 -3.15 9.77 -0.15
N PHE A 131 -2.94 8.48 -0.28
CA PHE A 131 -2.14 7.92 -1.35
C PHE A 131 -2.77 8.18 -2.72
N HIS A 132 -2.11 9.01 -3.49
CA HIS A 132 -2.27 9.13 -4.94
C HIS A 132 -0.86 9.14 -5.54
N GLU A 133 -0.70 8.52 -6.68
CA GLU A 133 0.61 8.38 -7.36
C GLU A 133 1.39 9.69 -7.44
N TYR A 134 0.69 10.80 -7.65
CA TYR A 134 1.28 12.15 -7.65
C TYR A 134 1.87 12.55 -6.29
N LEU A 135 1.20 12.20 -5.19
CA LEU A 135 1.63 12.60 -3.84
C LEU A 135 2.85 11.82 -3.35
N ILE A 136 3.07 10.62 -3.87
CA ILE A 136 4.28 9.85 -3.56
C ILE A 136 5.51 10.53 -4.14
N ARG A 137 5.47 10.94 -5.40
CA ARG A 137 6.59 11.66 -6.01
C ARG A 137 6.90 12.95 -5.26
N LYS A 138 5.86 13.68 -4.86
CA LYS A 138 6.02 14.87 -4.04
C LYS A 138 6.66 14.55 -2.69
N HIS A 139 6.17 13.52 -2.00
CA HIS A 139 6.69 13.11 -0.70
C HIS A 139 8.16 12.67 -0.77
N ILE A 140 8.55 11.90 -1.79
CA ILE A 140 9.94 11.52 -2.03
C ILE A 140 10.81 12.76 -2.24
N ASN A 141 10.36 13.71 -3.05
CA ASN A 141 11.09 14.95 -3.26
C ASN A 141 11.22 15.74 -1.95
N ASP A 142 10.16 15.81 -1.13
CA ASP A 142 10.19 16.49 0.16
C ASP A 142 11.19 15.82 1.13
N LEU A 143 11.29 14.48 1.12
CA LEU A 143 12.28 13.74 1.92
C LEU A 143 13.72 14.01 1.48
N LEU A 144 13.96 14.12 0.18
CA LEU A 144 15.29 14.34 -0.38
C LEU A 144 15.75 15.81 -0.30
N CYS A 145 14.82 16.76 -0.16
CA CYS A 145 15.13 18.19 -0.04
C CYS A 145 15.37 18.66 1.40
N ASN A 146 15.10 17.83 2.40
CA ASN A 146 15.36 18.08 3.81
C ASN A 146 16.60 17.36 4.31
#